data_c7d536cf0de87c7241cec32bf55bc31f
#
_entry.id   c7d536cf0de87c7241cec32bf55bc31f
#
_cell.length_a   1.000
_cell.length_b   1.000
_cell.length_c   1.000
_cell.angle_alpha   90.00
_cell.angle_beta   90.00
_cell.angle_gamma   90.00
#
_symmetry.space_group_name_H-M   'P 1'
#
loop_
_entity.id
_entity.type
_entity.pdbx_description
1 polymer ?
#
loop_
_entity_poly.entity_id
_entity_poly.type
_entity_poly.pdbx_seq_one_letter_code
_entity_poly.pdbx_strand_id
1 'polypeptide(L)'
;MKILVVSSVYPRFPEDSEVPWLRRSVACLKEKGNEIKILAPAYKGLKSHTIDGIEVKRFRYATKDLEILTHDEGAPSKMANKPWLQLLAIPYIISGIFKCLSLARTYKPDIIHAHWPFPHGLIVLFAAKLFNIPIVLNFHGAELLLIKKHPFVRPVLSFLIGQADAIFANSSFTAKKIQQIRSCPVEISPYGTTLSSKASGILHTIQEKFKILFVGRHIERKGITYLLQAAQKLSPEKFEIRIVGQGDLTNALKQEASDISNVIFTGKLSPEDLEKEYREANVFVLPAIIDSKGDTEGLGVVLIEAVENDLVLVASNVGGIPDVVIHNQTGILVNQKSPQELADAFTTLAKDPELCNRLVQGAKEHVQKNFSWDAIIEKQLTIYQKILKRKNSPENSEE
;
A
#
# COMPACT_ATOMS: atom_id res chain seq x y z
N MET A 1 -8.10 12.58 20.55
CA MET A 1 -8.37 13.55 19.48
C MET A 1 -9.54 13.05 18.63
N LYS A 2 -10.27 13.97 17.99
CA LYS A 2 -11.28 13.66 16.98
C LYS A 2 -10.66 13.72 15.60
N ILE A 3 -10.66 12.63 14.87
CA ILE A 3 -10.02 12.54 13.55
C ILE A 3 -11.09 12.23 12.51
N LEU A 4 -11.19 13.07 11.46
CA LEU A 4 -12.00 12.78 10.28
C LEU A 4 -11.09 12.21 9.20
N VAL A 5 -11.21 10.92 8.91
CA VAL A 5 -10.48 10.26 7.81
C VAL A 5 -11.32 10.34 6.55
N VAL A 6 -10.75 10.82 5.46
CA VAL A 6 -11.42 10.94 4.16
C VAL A 6 -10.71 10.05 3.14
N SER A 7 -11.48 9.18 2.48
CA SER A 7 -10.93 8.15 1.61
C SER A 7 -11.83 7.87 0.40
N SER A 8 -11.25 7.45 -0.73
CA SER A 8 -11.99 6.99 -1.91
C SER A 8 -12.70 5.66 -1.70
N VAL A 9 -12.16 4.83 -0.82
CA VAL A 9 -12.66 3.48 -0.52
C VAL A 9 -12.57 3.23 0.97
N TYR A 10 -13.52 2.49 1.50
CA TYR A 10 -13.50 1.94 2.86
C TYR A 10 -14.43 0.72 2.88
N PRO A 11 -14.17 -0.33 3.65
CA PRO A 11 -14.95 -1.56 3.64
C PRO A 11 -16.46 -1.32 3.66
N ARG A 12 -17.18 -2.15 2.92
CA ARG A 12 -18.64 -2.07 2.74
C ARG A 12 -19.38 -2.88 3.79
N PHE A 13 -18.76 -3.95 4.27
CA PHE A 13 -19.25 -4.88 5.27
C PHE A 13 -18.04 -5.49 6.04
N PRO A 14 -18.26 -6.17 7.16
CA PRO A 14 -17.15 -6.65 8.02
C PRO A 14 -16.13 -7.56 7.32
N GLU A 15 -16.58 -8.40 6.38
CA GLU A 15 -15.73 -9.36 5.64
C GLU A 15 -15.14 -8.76 4.34
N ASP A 16 -15.39 -7.47 4.07
CA ASP A 16 -14.86 -6.82 2.87
C ASP A 16 -13.35 -6.65 2.98
N SER A 17 -12.63 -7.19 2.01
CA SER A 17 -11.17 -7.10 1.91
C SER A 17 -10.68 -5.81 1.24
N GLU A 18 -11.55 -4.83 1.03
CA GLU A 18 -11.16 -3.55 0.44
C GLU A 18 -10.29 -2.75 1.41
N VAL A 19 -9.11 -2.32 0.96
CA VAL A 19 -8.12 -1.51 1.71
C VAL A 19 -7.88 -1.99 3.16
N PRO A 20 -7.48 -3.25 3.38
CA PRO A 20 -7.38 -3.82 4.73
C PRO A 20 -6.37 -3.07 5.60
N TRP A 21 -5.30 -2.53 5.01
CA TRP A 21 -4.32 -1.70 5.69
C TRP A 21 -4.93 -0.40 6.25
N LEU A 22 -5.86 0.25 5.53
CA LEU A 22 -6.53 1.47 6.02
C LEU A 22 -7.48 1.12 7.17
N ARG A 23 -8.24 0.02 7.05
CA ARG A 23 -9.09 -0.50 8.13
C ARG A 23 -8.26 -0.75 9.40
N ARG A 24 -7.10 -1.42 9.27
CA ARG A 24 -6.23 -1.70 10.42
C ARG A 24 -5.61 -0.43 11.00
N SER A 25 -5.12 0.48 10.16
CA SER A 25 -4.58 1.77 10.60
C SER A 25 -5.59 2.56 11.44
N VAL A 26 -6.83 2.65 10.95
CA VAL A 26 -7.91 3.36 11.65
C VAL A 26 -8.29 2.65 12.95
N ALA A 27 -8.32 1.31 12.97
CA ALA A 27 -8.57 0.54 14.19
C ALA A 27 -7.47 0.81 15.25
N CYS A 28 -6.20 0.79 14.86
CA CYS A 28 -5.09 1.09 15.76
C CYS A 28 -5.13 2.52 16.30
N LEU A 29 -5.49 3.51 15.47
CA LEU A 29 -5.71 4.88 15.95
C LEU A 29 -6.83 4.94 17.01
N LYS A 30 -7.92 4.18 16.84
CA LYS A 30 -9.00 4.08 17.81
C LYS A 30 -8.55 3.38 19.09
N GLU A 31 -7.79 2.29 18.99
CA GLU A 31 -7.20 1.56 20.11
C GLU A 31 -6.32 2.47 21.00
N LYS A 32 -5.64 3.46 20.39
CA LYS A 32 -4.86 4.51 21.11
C LYS A 32 -5.74 5.66 21.66
N GLY A 33 -7.05 5.46 21.78
CA GLY A 33 -7.98 6.38 22.46
C GLY A 33 -8.46 7.58 21.62
N ASN A 34 -8.36 7.50 20.29
CA ASN A 34 -8.88 8.55 19.40
C ASN A 34 -10.33 8.25 19.00
N GLU A 35 -11.16 9.30 18.88
CA GLU A 35 -12.47 9.21 18.25
C GLU A 35 -12.32 9.40 16.74
N ILE A 36 -12.86 8.47 15.94
CA ILE A 36 -12.65 8.47 14.50
C ILE A 36 -13.96 8.35 13.77
N LYS A 37 -14.13 9.19 12.73
CA LYS A 37 -15.16 9.02 11.72
C LYS A 37 -14.54 8.93 10.34
N ILE A 38 -15.15 8.12 9.49
CA ILE A 38 -14.73 7.97 8.10
C ILE A 38 -15.72 8.72 7.20
N LEU A 39 -15.21 9.48 6.25
CA LEU A 39 -15.97 10.01 5.11
C LEU A 39 -15.52 9.28 3.84
N ALA A 40 -16.44 8.56 3.22
CA ALA A 40 -16.20 7.83 1.97
C ALA A 40 -17.39 7.94 1.03
N PRO A 41 -17.22 7.74 -0.28
CA PRO A 41 -18.34 7.75 -1.24
C PRO A 41 -19.28 6.57 -1.02
N ALA A 42 -20.53 6.74 -1.41
CA ALA A 42 -21.45 5.63 -1.56
C ALA A 42 -21.03 4.74 -2.73
N TYR A 43 -21.34 3.45 -2.63
CA TYR A 43 -21.14 2.46 -3.69
C TYR A 43 -22.42 1.66 -3.86
N LYS A 44 -23.00 1.66 -5.07
CA LYS A 44 -24.25 0.97 -5.40
C LYS A 44 -25.37 1.20 -4.37
N GLY A 45 -25.53 2.45 -3.91
CA GLY A 45 -26.57 2.84 -2.97
C GLY A 45 -26.25 2.54 -1.50
N LEU A 46 -25.02 2.13 -1.17
CA LEU A 46 -24.61 1.86 0.20
C LEU A 46 -24.79 3.10 1.09
N LYS A 47 -25.54 2.93 2.18
CA LYS A 47 -25.78 3.97 3.18
C LYS A 47 -24.65 4.04 4.21
N SER A 48 -24.64 5.11 5.00
CA SER A 48 -23.77 5.22 6.17
C SER A 48 -24.03 4.06 7.14
N HIS A 49 -22.95 3.53 7.73
CA HIS A 49 -22.99 2.34 8.58
C HIS A 49 -21.81 2.38 9.58
N THR A 50 -21.65 1.34 10.36
CA THR A 50 -20.57 1.20 11.34
C THR A 50 -19.78 -0.07 11.05
N ILE A 51 -18.46 0.01 11.04
CA ILE A 51 -17.54 -1.13 10.94
C ILE A 51 -16.52 -1.02 12.08
N ASP A 52 -16.30 -2.10 12.80
CA ASP A 52 -15.38 -2.18 13.96
C ASP A 52 -15.67 -1.08 15.01
N GLY A 53 -16.95 -0.71 15.15
CA GLY A 53 -17.39 0.38 16.02
C GLY A 53 -16.94 1.77 15.56
N ILE A 54 -16.59 1.94 14.28
CA ILE A 54 -16.21 3.21 13.67
C ILE A 54 -17.30 3.62 12.68
N GLU A 55 -17.79 4.84 12.82
CA GLU A 55 -18.87 5.37 12.00
C GLU A 55 -18.36 5.76 10.61
N VAL A 56 -18.92 5.14 9.55
CA VAL A 56 -18.63 5.41 8.14
C VAL A 56 -19.76 6.24 7.53
N LYS A 57 -19.49 7.50 7.30
CA LYS A 57 -20.41 8.43 6.61
C LYS A 57 -20.21 8.33 5.11
N ARG A 58 -21.27 7.92 4.40
CA ARG A 58 -21.25 7.81 2.93
C ARG A 58 -21.90 9.04 2.29
N PHE A 59 -21.22 9.63 1.29
CA PHE A 59 -21.82 10.69 0.46
C PHE A 59 -22.29 10.12 -0.88
N ARG A 60 -23.51 10.51 -1.25
CA ARG A 60 -24.12 10.13 -2.53
C ARG A 60 -23.69 11.13 -3.60
N TYR A 61 -23.23 10.65 -4.75
CA TYR A 61 -22.78 11.49 -5.85
C TYR A 61 -23.50 11.21 -7.16
N ALA A 62 -24.35 10.20 -7.18
CA ALA A 62 -25.15 9.82 -8.34
C ALA A 62 -26.36 8.98 -7.89
N THR A 63 -27.12 8.48 -8.86
CA THR A 63 -28.12 7.43 -8.60
C THR A 63 -27.43 6.13 -8.20
N LYS A 64 -28.14 5.25 -7.49
CA LYS A 64 -27.62 3.97 -6.97
C LYS A 64 -26.79 3.19 -7.99
N ASP A 65 -27.25 3.09 -9.22
CA ASP A 65 -26.60 2.26 -10.25
C ASP A 65 -25.37 2.92 -10.89
N LEU A 66 -25.24 4.24 -10.75
CA LEU A 66 -24.11 5.03 -11.21
C LEU A 66 -23.04 5.26 -10.12
N GLU A 67 -23.30 4.90 -8.88
CA GLU A 67 -22.31 4.96 -7.78
C GLU A 67 -21.31 3.80 -7.86
N ILE A 68 -20.54 3.76 -8.95
CA ILE A 68 -19.59 2.69 -9.27
C ILE A 68 -18.16 3.19 -9.50
N LEU A 69 -17.90 4.49 -9.28
CA LEU A 69 -16.62 5.12 -9.60
C LEU A 69 -15.44 4.55 -8.76
N THR A 70 -15.71 4.22 -7.51
CA THR A 70 -14.72 3.72 -6.54
C THR A 70 -14.94 2.24 -6.24
N HIS A 71 -14.08 1.66 -5.38
CA HIS A 71 -14.06 0.24 -5.00
C HIS A 71 -13.64 -0.72 -6.14
N ASP A 72 -13.46 -1.99 -5.84
CA ASP A 72 -13.04 -3.07 -6.74
C ASP A 72 -11.71 -2.73 -7.50
N GLU A 73 -11.77 -2.34 -8.78
CA GLU A 73 -10.59 -2.02 -9.60
C GLU A 73 -10.00 -0.62 -9.36
N GLY A 74 -10.73 0.24 -8.61
CA GLY A 74 -10.38 1.64 -8.40
C GLY A 74 -10.75 2.57 -9.58
N ALA A 75 -10.90 3.86 -9.27
CA ALA A 75 -11.39 4.86 -10.23
C ALA A 75 -10.53 5.01 -11.50
N PRO A 76 -9.19 5.02 -11.46
CA PRO A 76 -8.38 5.18 -12.68
C PRO A 76 -8.58 4.06 -13.70
N SER A 77 -8.68 2.80 -13.25
CA SER A 77 -8.91 1.63 -14.13
C SER A 77 -10.32 1.67 -14.71
N LYS A 78 -11.33 1.95 -13.90
CA LYS A 78 -12.72 2.06 -14.35
C LYS A 78 -12.93 3.17 -15.38
N MET A 79 -12.33 4.35 -15.15
CA MET A 79 -12.38 5.47 -16.09
C MET A 79 -11.65 5.18 -17.41
N ALA A 80 -10.58 4.38 -17.38
CA ALA A 80 -9.90 3.93 -18.59
C ALA A 80 -10.77 3.00 -19.43
N ASN A 81 -11.48 2.07 -18.78
CA ASN A 81 -12.36 1.10 -19.44
C ASN A 81 -13.72 1.72 -19.85
N LYS A 82 -14.19 2.73 -19.11
CA LYS A 82 -15.46 3.42 -19.33
C LYS A 82 -15.27 4.94 -19.21
N PRO A 83 -14.84 5.65 -20.29
CA PRO A 83 -14.48 7.08 -20.23
C PRO A 83 -15.60 8.00 -19.73
N TRP A 84 -16.87 7.66 -19.98
CA TRP A 84 -18.02 8.44 -19.51
C TRP A 84 -18.09 8.58 -17.99
N LEU A 85 -17.46 7.65 -17.23
CA LEU A 85 -17.37 7.74 -15.75
C LEU A 85 -16.63 9.00 -15.28
N GLN A 86 -15.83 9.64 -16.13
CA GLN A 86 -15.16 10.91 -15.81
C GLN A 86 -16.17 12.02 -15.52
N LEU A 87 -17.38 11.98 -16.12
CA LEU A 87 -18.44 12.95 -15.85
C LEU A 87 -18.94 12.88 -14.39
N LEU A 88 -18.79 11.73 -13.73
CA LEU A 88 -19.15 11.55 -12.32
C LEU A 88 -18.15 12.19 -11.37
N ALA A 89 -16.96 12.59 -11.83
CA ALA A 89 -15.94 13.20 -10.97
C ALA A 89 -16.42 14.55 -10.39
N ILE A 90 -17.16 15.34 -11.17
CA ILE A 90 -17.68 16.64 -10.72
C ILE A 90 -18.70 16.48 -9.59
N PRO A 91 -19.81 15.74 -9.76
CA PRO A 91 -20.76 15.53 -8.66
C PRO A 91 -20.14 14.78 -7.48
N TYR A 92 -19.16 13.92 -7.70
CA TYR A 92 -18.39 13.27 -6.64
C TYR A 92 -17.69 14.32 -5.75
N ILE A 93 -16.94 15.24 -6.33
CA ILE A 93 -16.22 16.28 -5.59
C ILE A 93 -17.20 17.20 -4.87
N ILE A 94 -18.24 17.69 -5.56
CA ILE A 94 -19.22 18.62 -4.99
C ILE A 94 -19.97 17.98 -3.81
N SER A 95 -20.50 16.77 -3.97
CA SER A 95 -21.18 16.06 -2.89
C SER A 95 -20.26 15.76 -1.71
N GLY A 96 -19.00 15.40 -2.00
CA GLY A 96 -17.97 15.19 -1.00
C GLY A 96 -17.72 16.46 -0.19
N ILE A 97 -17.60 17.63 -0.84
CA ILE A 97 -17.41 18.94 -0.18
C ILE A 97 -18.57 19.23 0.77
N PHE A 98 -19.82 19.15 0.32
CA PHE A 98 -20.98 19.43 1.17
C PHE A 98 -21.05 18.46 2.36
N LYS A 99 -20.76 17.19 2.15
CA LYS A 99 -20.77 16.21 3.25
C LYS A 99 -19.62 16.44 4.22
N CYS A 100 -18.43 16.82 3.74
CA CYS A 100 -17.30 17.18 4.57
C CYS A 100 -17.60 18.43 5.42
N LEU A 101 -18.16 19.49 4.84
CA LEU A 101 -18.61 20.70 5.54
C LEU A 101 -19.61 20.36 6.65
N SER A 102 -20.63 19.53 6.34
CA SER A 102 -21.60 19.08 7.34
C SER A 102 -20.94 18.33 8.51
N LEU A 103 -19.98 17.45 8.22
CA LEU A 103 -19.24 16.72 9.25
C LEU A 103 -18.30 17.64 10.05
N ALA A 104 -17.60 18.55 9.40
CA ALA A 104 -16.76 19.52 10.09
C ALA A 104 -17.54 20.34 11.11
N ARG A 105 -18.76 20.77 10.72
CA ARG A 105 -19.66 21.53 11.61
C ARG A 105 -20.22 20.69 12.76
N THR A 106 -20.64 19.45 12.50
CA THR A 106 -21.37 18.63 13.49
C THR A 106 -20.46 17.77 14.37
N TYR A 107 -19.40 17.21 13.79
CA TYR A 107 -18.45 16.36 14.48
C TYR A 107 -17.31 17.16 15.11
N LYS A 108 -16.95 18.30 14.50
CA LYS A 108 -15.86 19.20 14.93
C LYS A 108 -14.54 18.43 15.12
N PRO A 109 -13.97 17.85 14.06
CA PRO A 109 -12.73 17.12 14.17
C PRO A 109 -11.56 18.06 14.50
N ASP A 110 -10.60 17.55 15.28
CA ASP A 110 -9.34 18.24 15.56
C ASP A 110 -8.42 18.22 14.34
N ILE A 111 -8.51 17.18 13.50
CA ILE A 111 -7.69 16.96 12.31
C ILE A 111 -8.55 16.30 11.21
N ILE A 112 -8.31 16.71 9.96
CA ILE A 112 -8.80 16.01 8.77
C ILE A 112 -7.63 15.30 8.10
N HIS A 113 -7.69 13.97 8.01
CA HIS A 113 -6.68 13.14 7.34
C HIS A 113 -7.23 12.60 6.03
N ALA A 114 -6.76 13.15 4.91
CA ALA A 114 -7.23 12.80 3.57
C ALA A 114 -6.24 11.83 2.88
N HIS A 115 -6.73 10.65 2.56
CA HIS A 115 -6.03 9.66 1.75
C HIS A 115 -6.30 9.92 0.27
N TRP A 116 -5.30 9.66 -0.61
CA TRP A 116 -5.35 9.99 -2.04
C TRP A 116 -5.69 11.46 -2.26
N PRO A 117 -4.73 12.38 -2.07
CA PRO A 117 -4.97 13.83 -2.07
C PRO A 117 -5.68 14.38 -3.30
N PHE A 118 -5.62 13.70 -4.45
CA PHE A 118 -6.49 14.01 -5.58
C PHE A 118 -7.53 12.90 -5.76
N PRO A 119 -8.84 13.18 -5.69
CA PRO A 119 -9.46 14.52 -5.51
C PRO A 119 -9.77 14.92 -4.05
N HIS A 120 -9.42 14.10 -3.02
CA HIS A 120 -9.92 14.28 -1.65
C HIS A 120 -9.36 15.54 -0.97
N GLY A 121 -8.17 15.99 -1.34
CA GLY A 121 -7.64 17.28 -0.88
C GLY A 121 -8.57 18.44 -1.24
N LEU A 122 -9.19 18.43 -2.43
CA LEU A 122 -10.19 19.43 -2.82
C LEU A 122 -11.46 19.31 -1.97
N ILE A 123 -11.90 18.08 -1.68
CA ILE A 123 -13.09 17.81 -0.86
C ILE A 123 -12.92 18.38 0.55
N VAL A 124 -11.75 18.24 1.16
CA VAL A 124 -11.52 18.64 2.56
C VAL A 124 -11.15 20.11 2.71
N LEU A 125 -10.58 20.72 1.68
CA LEU A 125 -10.00 22.06 1.74
C LEU A 125 -11.00 23.13 2.23
N PHE A 126 -12.22 23.13 1.68
CA PHE A 126 -13.23 24.12 2.04
C PHE A 126 -13.64 24.00 3.51
N ALA A 127 -13.86 22.78 3.98
CA ALA A 127 -14.20 22.53 5.38
C ALA A 127 -13.05 22.91 6.31
N ALA A 128 -11.83 22.56 5.96
CA ALA A 128 -10.64 22.85 6.73
C ALA A 128 -10.41 24.37 6.87
N LYS A 129 -10.52 25.13 5.79
CA LYS A 129 -10.37 26.59 5.82
C LYS A 129 -11.49 27.28 6.59
N LEU A 130 -12.77 26.87 6.35
CA LEU A 130 -13.93 27.51 6.99
C LEU A 130 -13.96 27.29 8.50
N PHE A 131 -13.56 26.10 8.96
CA PHE A 131 -13.59 25.75 10.39
C PHE A 131 -12.20 25.77 11.04
N ASN A 132 -11.19 26.26 10.31
CA ASN A 132 -9.81 26.32 10.77
C ASN A 132 -9.32 24.96 11.30
N ILE A 133 -9.51 23.87 10.54
CA ILE A 133 -9.12 22.50 10.93
C ILE A 133 -7.85 22.12 10.15
N PRO A 134 -6.79 21.61 10.80
CA PRO A 134 -5.58 21.14 10.13
C PRO A 134 -5.85 20.03 9.14
N ILE A 135 -5.10 20.06 8.02
CA ILE A 135 -5.16 19.04 6.95
C ILE A 135 -3.88 18.21 6.95
N VAL A 136 -4.06 16.90 6.99
CA VAL A 136 -3.01 15.93 6.71
C VAL A 136 -3.33 15.22 5.40
N LEU A 137 -2.39 15.22 4.45
CA LEU A 137 -2.51 14.56 3.17
C LEU A 137 -1.66 13.28 3.13
N ASN A 138 -2.26 12.14 2.80
CA ASN A 138 -1.56 10.86 2.71
C ASN A 138 -1.52 10.35 1.27
N PHE A 139 -0.32 10.29 0.70
CA PHE A 139 -0.07 9.84 -0.67
C PHE A 139 0.24 8.34 -0.72
N HIS A 140 -0.34 7.67 -1.72
CA HIS A 140 -0.21 6.22 -1.93
C HIS A 140 0.48 5.86 -3.26
N GLY A 141 0.82 6.87 -4.09
CA GLY A 141 1.51 6.72 -5.36
C GLY A 141 0.59 6.68 -6.58
N ALA A 142 -0.60 6.10 -6.47
CA ALA A 142 -1.54 5.98 -7.60
C ALA A 142 -1.98 7.34 -8.16
N GLU A 143 -2.17 8.33 -7.30
CA GLU A 143 -2.52 9.71 -7.67
C GLU A 143 -1.40 10.41 -8.46
N LEU A 144 -0.15 10.04 -8.22
CA LEU A 144 0.99 10.60 -8.93
C LEU A 144 1.08 10.09 -10.38
N LEU A 145 0.57 8.88 -10.64
CA LEU A 145 0.47 8.33 -11.99
C LEU A 145 -0.56 9.09 -12.84
N LEU A 146 -1.57 9.72 -12.20
CA LEU A 146 -2.56 10.53 -12.91
C LEU A 146 -1.94 11.75 -13.59
N ILE A 147 -0.82 12.28 -13.08
CA ILE A 147 -0.14 13.44 -13.66
C ILE A 147 0.30 13.17 -15.11
N LYS A 148 0.72 11.93 -15.43
CA LYS A 148 1.12 11.55 -16.79
C LYS A 148 -0.06 11.59 -17.77
N LYS A 149 -1.26 11.20 -17.32
CA LYS A 149 -2.47 11.17 -18.16
C LYS A 149 -3.19 12.52 -18.19
N HIS A 150 -3.11 13.26 -17.09
CA HIS A 150 -3.85 14.51 -16.86
C HIS A 150 -2.90 15.56 -16.29
N PRO A 151 -2.14 16.30 -17.12
CA PRO A 151 -1.12 17.26 -16.66
C PRO A 151 -1.64 18.34 -15.71
N PHE A 152 -2.93 18.70 -15.80
CA PHE A 152 -3.58 19.66 -14.88
C PHE A 152 -3.62 19.18 -13.42
N VAL A 153 -3.45 17.88 -13.17
CA VAL A 153 -3.40 17.32 -11.80
C VAL A 153 -2.17 17.83 -11.05
N ARG A 154 -1.05 18.08 -11.76
CA ARG A 154 0.20 18.55 -11.14
C ARG A 154 0.05 19.89 -10.42
N PRO A 155 -0.43 20.99 -11.04
CA PRO A 155 -0.64 22.25 -10.34
C PRO A 155 -1.67 22.15 -9.22
N VAL A 156 -2.73 21.36 -9.38
CA VAL A 156 -3.71 21.10 -8.30
C VAL A 156 -3.04 20.43 -7.11
N LEU A 157 -2.26 19.38 -7.32
CA LEU A 157 -1.51 18.72 -6.23
C LEU A 157 -0.50 19.66 -5.60
N SER A 158 0.23 20.46 -6.40
CA SER A 158 1.17 21.46 -5.87
C SER A 158 0.48 22.47 -4.95
N PHE A 159 -0.70 22.94 -5.34
CA PHE A 159 -1.51 23.81 -4.52
C PHE A 159 -1.95 23.12 -3.22
N LEU A 160 -2.53 21.91 -3.30
CA LEU A 160 -3.00 21.15 -2.14
C LEU A 160 -1.87 20.82 -1.15
N ILE A 161 -0.69 20.44 -1.66
CA ILE A 161 0.52 20.24 -0.85
C ILE A 161 0.87 21.51 -0.07
N GLY A 162 0.75 22.69 -0.69
CA GLY A 162 0.98 23.97 -0.02
C GLY A 162 -0.08 24.37 1.01
N GLN A 163 -1.24 23.72 1.03
CA GLN A 163 -2.30 23.96 2.01
C GLN A 163 -2.32 22.96 3.16
N ALA A 164 -1.49 21.91 3.09
CA ALA A 164 -1.46 20.86 4.09
C ALA A 164 -0.53 21.21 5.25
N ASP A 165 -0.93 20.86 6.47
CA ASP A 165 -0.14 21.02 7.70
C ASP A 165 0.90 19.90 7.86
N ALA A 166 0.61 18.71 7.28
CA ALA A 166 1.58 17.62 7.12
C ALA A 166 1.26 16.77 5.88
N ILE A 167 2.31 16.14 5.36
CA ILE A 167 2.24 15.26 4.20
C ILE A 167 2.85 13.93 4.57
N PHE A 168 2.09 12.86 4.38
CA PHE A 168 2.54 11.50 4.49
C PHE A 168 2.71 10.85 3.12
N ALA A 169 3.69 9.96 3.01
CA ALA A 169 3.91 9.09 1.89
C ALA A 169 4.11 7.65 2.37
N ASN A 170 3.62 6.69 1.59
CA ASN A 170 3.76 5.27 1.93
C ASN A 170 5.19 4.73 1.76
N SER A 171 6.09 5.49 1.10
CA SER A 171 7.48 5.10 0.90
C SER A 171 8.36 6.31 0.57
N SER A 172 9.69 6.14 0.69
CA SER A 172 10.69 7.13 0.29
C SER A 172 10.60 7.44 -1.21
N PHE A 173 10.27 6.44 -2.02
CA PHE A 173 10.05 6.61 -3.46
C PHE A 173 8.87 7.55 -3.76
N THR A 174 7.74 7.35 -3.07
CA THR A 174 6.58 8.24 -3.18
C THR A 174 6.92 9.65 -2.67
N ALA A 175 7.64 9.75 -1.56
CA ALA A 175 8.08 11.03 -1.01
C ALA A 175 8.94 11.84 -1.99
N LYS A 176 9.92 11.21 -2.64
CA LYS A 176 10.74 11.85 -3.68
C LYS A 176 9.90 12.37 -4.85
N LYS A 177 8.90 11.62 -5.28
CA LYS A 177 7.98 12.08 -6.34
C LYS A 177 7.12 13.28 -5.91
N ILE A 178 6.67 13.31 -4.66
CA ILE A 178 5.94 14.47 -4.10
C ILE A 178 6.83 15.71 -4.10
N GLN A 179 8.07 15.58 -3.63
CA GLN A 179 9.06 16.66 -3.58
C GLN A 179 9.41 17.22 -4.97
N GLN A 180 9.31 16.41 -6.04
CA GLN A 180 9.43 16.88 -7.42
C GLN A 180 8.24 17.73 -7.91
N ILE A 181 7.08 17.65 -7.23
CA ILE A 181 5.92 18.49 -7.52
C ILE A 181 6.04 19.81 -6.78
N ARG A 182 6.38 19.75 -5.50
CA ARG A 182 6.60 20.90 -4.62
C ARG A 182 7.60 20.53 -3.51
N SER A 183 8.62 21.35 -3.33
CA SER A 183 9.57 21.18 -2.23
C SER A 183 8.84 21.36 -0.89
N CYS A 184 8.82 20.31 -0.07
CA CYS A 184 8.17 20.28 1.23
C CYS A 184 8.69 19.11 2.07
N PRO A 185 8.60 19.18 3.40
CA PRO A 185 8.79 18.03 4.28
C PRO A 185 7.75 16.95 3.98
N VAL A 186 8.18 15.71 3.86
CA VAL A 186 7.31 14.55 3.68
C VAL A 186 7.70 13.49 4.70
N GLU A 187 6.73 13.05 5.47
CA GLU A 187 6.89 12.00 6.47
C GLU A 187 6.56 10.63 5.88
N ILE A 188 7.42 9.66 6.11
CA ILE A 188 7.14 8.29 5.67
C ILE A 188 6.19 7.64 6.67
N SER A 189 5.03 7.25 6.18
CA SER A 189 4.00 6.49 6.90
C SER A 189 3.61 5.28 6.04
N PRO A 190 4.35 4.17 6.16
CA PRO A 190 4.13 2.97 5.35
C PRO A 190 2.88 2.23 5.78
N TYR A 191 2.63 1.09 5.16
CA TYR A 191 1.63 0.12 5.62
C TYR A 191 2.30 -0.94 6.49
N GLY A 192 1.62 -1.35 7.55
CA GLY A 192 1.93 -2.57 8.26
C GLY A 192 1.23 -3.76 7.62
N THR A 193 1.53 -4.95 8.10
CA THR A 193 0.85 -6.17 7.68
C THR A 193 -0.57 -6.25 8.20
N THR A 194 -1.41 -6.98 7.48
CA THR A 194 -2.76 -7.34 7.90
C THR A 194 -2.92 -8.84 8.15
N LEU A 195 -1.86 -9.62 7.89
CA LEU A 195 -1.83 -11.03 8.24
C LEU A 195 -1.59 -11.19 9.75
N SER A 196 -2.31 -12.10 10.38
CA SER A 196 -2.01 -12.54 11.74
C SER A 196 -0.92 -13.61 11.66
N SER A 197 0.34 -13.18 11.72
CA SER A 197 1.45 -14.12 11.73
C SER A 197 1.49 -14.87 13.07
N LYS A 198 1.55 -16.19 12.98
CA LYS A 198 1.99 -17.06 14.08
C LYS A 198 3.43 -17.47 13.74
N ALA A 199 4.35 -16.49 13.75
CA ALA A 199 5.76 -16.79 13.55
C ALA A 199 6.17 -17.95 14.47
N SER A 200 6.60 -19.04 13.89
CA SER A 200 7.00 -20.23 14.65
C SER A 200 8.36 -20.11 15.29
N GLY A 201 9.13 -19.05 14.94
CA GLY A 201 10.53 -18.89 15.35
C GLY A 201 11.44 -20.00 14.83
N ILE A 202 10.93 -20.87 13.96
CA ILE A 202 11.66 -21.99 13.40
C ILE A 202 12.19 -21.53 12.04
N LEU A 203 13.51 -21.44 11.94
CA LEU A 203 14.18 -21.34 10.65
C LEU A 203 13.78 -22.53 9.78
N HIS A 204 13.32 -22.20 8.58
CA HIS A 204 12.90 -23.23 7.63
C HIS A 204 14.10 -24.10 7.26
N THR A 205 14.15 -25.30 7.81
CA THR A 205 15.12 -26.33 7.39
C THR A 205 14.87 -26.66 5.93
N ILE A 206 15.93 -26.65 5.12
CA ILE A 206 15.84 -27.15 3.74
C ILE A 206 15.45 -28.61 3.83
N GLN A 207 14.24 -28.93 3.40
CA GLN A 207 13.74 -30.32 3.38
C GLN A 207 14.41 -31.08 2.20
N GLU A 208 13.65 -31.26 1.10
CA GLU A 208 14.20 -31.88 -0.11
C GLU A 208 14.69 -30.87 -1.12
N LYS A 209 13.99 -29.73 -1.25
CA LYS A 209 14.28 -28.64 -2.19
C LYS A 209 14.26 -27.28 -1.49
N PHE A 210 15.07 -26.38 -2.00
CA PHE A 210 15.04 -24.96 -1.60
C PHE A 210 13.84 -24.27 -2.27
N LYS A 211 12.83 -23.90 -1.46
CA LYS A 211 11.55 -23.37 -1.93
C LYS A 211 11.57 -21.85 -2.02
N ILE A 212 11.25 -21.31 -3.18
CA ILE A 212 11.17 -19.88 -3.48
C ILE A 212 9.70 -19.52 -3.71
N LEU A 213 9.19 -18.56 -2.94
CA LEU A 213 7.80 -18.15 -2.98
C LEU A 213 7.65 -16.76 -3.61
N PHE A 214 6.75 -16.64 -4.55
CA PHE A 214 6.21 -15.37 -5.03
C PHE A 214 4.71 -15.29 -4.72
N VAL A 215 4.26 -14.15 -4.18
CA VAL A 215 2.83 -13.88 -3.95
C VAL A 215 2.47 -12.53 -4.56
N GLY A 216 1.46 -12.52 -5.44
CA GLY A 216 0.98 -11.26 -6.00
C GLY A 216 0.14 -11.39 -7.27
N ARG A 217 -0.35 -10.25 -7.76
CA ARG A 217 -1.06 -10.18 -9.04
C ARG A 217 -0.10 -10.45 -10.21
N HIS A 218 -0.54 -11.23 -11.18
CA HIS A 218 0.22 -11.52 -12.39
C HIS A 218 0.06 -10.37 -13.41
N ILE A 219 0.83 -9.29 -13.20
CA ILE A 219 0.87 -8.09 -14.02
C ILE A 219 2.32 -7.69 -14.30
N GLU A 220 2.55 -6.93 -15.36
CA GLU A 220 3.89 -6.61 -15.88
C GLU A 220 4.87 -6.12 -14.80
N ARG A 221 4.48 -5.13 -13.98
CA ARG A 221 5.36 -4.55 -12.97
C ARG A 221 5.84 -5.52 -11.88
N LYS A 222 5.20 -6.68 -11.74
CA LYS A 222 5.62 -7.71 -10.78
C LYS A 222 6.80 -8.56 -11.29
N GLY A 223 7.15 -8.48 -12.58
CA GLY A 223 8.38 -9.02 -13.14
C GLY A 223 8.48 -10.55 -13.13
N ILE A 224 7.35 -11.29 -13.10
CA ILE A 224 7.33 -12.77 -13.01
C ILE A 224 8.09 -13.40 -14.17
N THR A 225 8.06 -12.85 -15.38
CA THR A 225 8.86 -13.32 -16.53
C THR A 225 10.35 -13.45 -16.18
N TYR A 226 10.92 -12.49 -15.46
CA TYR A 226 12.33 -12.55 -15.07
C TYR A 226 12.60 -13.61 -13.99
N LEU A 227 11.60 -13.92 -13.16
CA LEU A 227 11.67 -15.06 -12.23
C LEU A 227 11.64 -16.39 -12.99
N LEU A 228 10.79 -16.54 -14.04
CA LEU A 228 10.78 -17.72 -14.90
C LEU A 228 12.11 -17.93 -15.61
N GLN A 229 12.71 -16.86 -16.15
CA GLN A 229 14.05 -16.90 -16.76
C GLN A 229 15.15 -17.26 -15.75
N ALA A 230 15.01 -16.84 -14.49
CA ALA A 230 15.93 -17.28 -13.43
C ALA A 230 15.72 -18.77 -13.10
N ALA A 231 14.47 -19.26 -13.09
CA ALA A 231 14.14 -20.66 -12.85
C ALA A 231 14.82 -21.61 -13.84
N GLN A 232 14.95 -21.23 -15.10
CA GLN A 232 15.66 -22.00 -16.14
C GLN A 232 17.15 -22.18 -15.87
N LYS A 233 17.73 -21.32 -14.99
CA LYS A 233 19.15 -21.37 -14.61
C LYS A 233 19.40 -22.19 -13.34
N LEU A 234 18.34 -22.64 -12.68
CA LEU A 234 18.38 -23.38 -11.42
C LEU A 234 18.14 -24.88 -11.65
N SER A 235 18.85 -25.73 -10.90
CA SER A 235 18.63 -27.18 -10.95
C SER A 235 17.26 -27.55 -10.41
N PRO A 236 16.39 -28.26 -11.17
CA PRO A 236 15.06 -28.65 -10.74
C PRO A 236 15.03 -29.62 -9.56
N GLU A 237 16.13 -30.34 -9.33
CA GLU A 237 16.24 -31.28 -8.21
C GLU A 237 16.48 -30.53 -6.89
N LYS A 238 17.06 -29.31 -6.96
CA LYS A 238 17.45 -28.52 -5.79
C LYS A 238 16.51 -27.36 -5.48
N PHE A 239 15.82 -26.83 -6.47
CA PHE A 239 15.00 -25.64 -6.34
C PHE A 239 13.56 -25.86 -6.80
N GLU A 240 12.62 -25.31 -6.08
CA GLU A 240 11.20 -25.21 -6.43
C GLU A 240 10.74 -23.78 -6.32
N ILE A 241 10.02 -23.28 -7.33
CA ILE A 241 9.47 -21.93 -7.36
C ILE A 241 7.94 -22.01 -7.37
N ARG A 242 7.33 -21.43 -6.37
CA ARG A 242 5.88 -21.39 -6.21
C ARG A 242 5.35 -19.98 -6.49
N ILE A 243 4.43 -19.87 -7.44
CA ILE A 243 3.87 -18.60 -7.91
C ILE A 243 2.39 -18.56 -7.53
N VAL A 244 2.10 -17.78 -6.46
CA VAL A 244 0.75 -17.62 -5.91
C VAL A 244 0.11 -16.37 -6.46
N GLY A 245 -1.15 -16.48 -6.89
CA GLY A 245 -1.96 -15.37 -7.37
C GLY A 245 -2.48 -15.56 -8.77
N GLN A 246 -3.05 -14.50 -9.33
CA GLN A 246 -3.56 -14.46 -10.70
C GLN A 246 -3.62 -13.02 -11.21
N GLY A 247 -3.79 -12.84 -12.51
CA GLY A 247 -3.92 -11.53 -13.17
C GLY A 247 -3.94 -11.67 -14.67
N ASP A 248 -3.89 -10.55 -15.37
CA ASP A 248 -4.05 -10.47 -16.82
C ASP A 248 -2.98 -11.30 -17.59
N LEU A 249 -1.79 -11.45 -16.99
CA LEU A 249 -0.68 -12.19 -17.60
C LEU A 249 -0.64 -13.68 -17.23
N THR A 250 -1.58 -14.21 -16.43
CA THR A 250 -1.50 -15.59 -15.91
C THR A 250 -1.34 -16.62 -17.01
N ASN A 251 -2.14 -16.55 -18.08
CA ASN A 251 -2.09 -17.55 -19.16
C ASN A 251 -0.78 -17.44 -19.96
N ALA A 252 -0.31 -16.24 -20.25
CA ALA A 252 0.95 -16.02 -20.98
C ALA A 252 2.14 -16.53 -20.15
N LEU A 253 2.17 -16.26 -18.83
CA LEU A 253 3.22 -16.74 -17.93
C LEU A 253 3.22 -18.27 -17.78
N LYS A 254 2.06 -18.91 -17.73
CA LYS A 254 1.97 -20.38 -17.73
C LYS A 254 2.48 -20.99 -19.02
N GLN A 255 2.22 -20.35 -20.16
CA GLN A 255 2.76 -20.79 -21.45
C GLN A 255 4.29 -20.58 -21.51
N GLU A 256 4.82 -19.46 -21.02
CA GLU A 256 6.26 -19.23 -20.90
C GLU A 256 6.96 -20.26 -20.01
N ALA A 257 6.26 -20.77 -18.99
CA ALA A 257 6.76 -21.76 -18.04
C ALA A 257 6.55 -23.22 -18.46
N SER A 258 5.99 -23.51 -19.65
CA SER A 258 5.60 -24.89 -20.06
C SER A 258 6.73 -25.91 -19.95
N ASP A 259 7.96 -25.49 -20.23
CA ASP A 259 9.14 -26.34 -20.24
C ASP A 259 10.02 -26.15 -18.98
N ILE A 260 9.52 -25.47 -17.95
CA ILE A 260 10.24 -25.19 -16.72
C ILE A 260 9.70 -26.07 -15.58
N SER A 261 10.32 -27.21 -15.35
CA SER A 261 9.80 -28.26 -14.46
C SER A 261 9.81 -27.93 -12.97
N ASN A 262 10.57 -26.91 -12.54
CA ASN A 262 10.69 -26.45 -11.14
C ASN A 262 9.78 -25.27 -10.80
N VAL A 263 8.80 -24.94 -11.66
CA VAL A 263 7.84 -23.84 -11.43
C VAL A 263 6.43 -24.37 -11.27
N ILE A 264 5.76 -23.93 -10.21
CA ILE A 264 4.39 -24.33 -9.88
C ILE A 264 3.52 -23.07 -9.73
N PHE A 265 2.47 -22.96 -10.54
CA PHE A 265 1.42 -21.94 -10.40
C PHE A 265 0.27 -22.48 -9.56
N THR A 266 0.08 -21.94 -8.36
CA THR A 266 -0.98 -22.39 -7.44
C THR A 266 -2.34 -21.73 -7.71
N GLY A 267 -2.35 -20.59 -8.43
CA GLY A 267 -3.53 -19.74 -8.54
C GLY A 267 -3.77 -18.91 -7.28
N LYS A 268 -4.99 -18.40 -7.12
CA LYS A 268 -5.41 -17.71 -5.91
C LYS A 268 -5.73 -18.72 -4.82
N LEU A 269 -5.15 -18.56 -3.65
CA LEU A 269 -5.29 -19.44 -2.49
C LEU A 269 -6.26 -18.87 -1.45
N SER A 270 -6.77 -19.73 -0.57
CA SER A 270 -7.41 -19.35 0.68
C SER A 270 -6.39 -18.71 1.64
N PRO A 271 -6.80 -17.95 2.66
CA PRO A 271 -5.88 -17.44 3.67
C PRO A 271 -5.06 -18.54 4.35
N GLU A 272 -5.68 -19.68 4.65
CA GLU A 272 -5.05 -20.84 5.30
C GLU A 272 -4.00 -21.49 4.40
N ASP A 273 -4.31 -21.68 3.11
CA ASP A 273 -3.39 -22.24 2.14
C ASP A 273 -2.23 -21.29 1.84
N LEU A 274 -2.51 -19.98 1.80
CA LEU A 274 -1.47 -18.96 1.64
C LEU A 274 -0.50 -18.93 2.83
N GLU A 275 -1.01 -19.05 4.06
CA GLU A 275 -0.19 -19.17 5.26
C GLU A 275 0.71 -20.41 5.21
N LYS A 276 0.20 -21.51 4.69
CA LYS A 276 0.98 -22.75 4.47
C LYS A 276 2.13 -22.50 3.48
N GLU A 277 1.87 -21.82 2.35
CA GLU A 277 2.92 -21.49 1.38
C GLU A 277 4.03 -20.65 2.00
N TYR A 278 3.68 -19.63 2.82
CA TYR A 278 4.66 -18.83 3.56
C TYR A 278 5.49 -19.70 4.52
N ARG A 279 4.86 -20.61 5.26
CA ARG A 279 5.56 -21.46 6.23
C ARG A 279 6.48 -22.51 5.59
N GLU A 280 6.19 -22.96 4.37
CA GLU A 280 6.98 -23.99 3.70
C GLU A 280 8.10 -23.42 2.83
N ALA A 281 8.10 -22.12 2.54
CA ALA A 281 9.12 -21.49 1.72
C ALA A 281 10.39 -21.17 2.51
N ASN A 282 11.54 -21.08 1.83
CA ASN A 282 12.82 -20.64 2.39
C ASN A 282 13.09 -19.15 2.06
N VAL A 283 12.67 -18.73 0.87
CA VAL A 283 12.90 -17.38 0.34
C VAL A 283 11.61 -16.82 -0.23
N PHE A 284 11.35 -15.57 0.04
CA PHE A 284 10.33 -14.80 -0.65
C PHE A 284 10.97 -13.92 -1.72
N VAL A 285 10.43 -13.94 -2.94
CA VAL A 285 10.96 -13.15 -4.05
C VAL A 285 9.95 -12.10 -4.55
N LEU A 286 10.42 -10.86 -4.73
CA LEU A 286 9.66 -9.79 -5.39
C LEU A 286 10.49 -9.18 -6.53
N PRO A 287 10.48 -9.78 -7.75
CA PRO A 287 11.32 -9.36 -8.88
C PRO A 287 10.68 -8.20 -9.65
N ALA A 288 10.13 -7.22 -8.93
CA ALA A 288 9.40 -6.10 -9.51
C ALA A 288 10.25 -5.27 -10.47
N ILE A 289 9.58 -4.66 -11.45
CA ILE A 289 10.22 -3.81 -12.46
C ILE A 289 9.49 -2.47 -12.56
N ILE A 290 10.11 -1.52 -13.23
CA ILE A 290 9.41 -0.38 -13.81
C ILE A 290 8.80 -0.88 -15.11
N ASP A 291 7.47 -0.90 -15.19
CA ASP A 291 6.73 -1.40 -16.34
C ASP A 291 6.73 -0.44 -17.53
N SER A 292 6.12 -0.86 -18.64
CA SER A 292 6.00 -0.08 -19.87
C SER A 292 5.26 1.27 -19.69
N LYS A 293 4.44 1.39 -18.64
CA LYS A 293 3.72 2.62 -18.26
C LYS A 293 4.51 3.50 -17.29
N GLY A 294 5.69 3.03 -16.83
CA GLY A 294 6.53 3.69 -15.83
C GLY A 294 5.96 3.59 -14.41
N ASP A 295 5.13 2.57 -14.15
CA ASP A 295 4.68 2.19 -12.82
C ASP A 295 5.59 1.10 -12.23
N THR A 296 5.66 1.05 -10.90
CA THR A 296 6.46 0.06 -10.19
C THR A 296 5.86 -0.22 -8.81
N GLU A 297 6.57 -0.99 -7.99
CA GLU A 297 6.13 -1.30 -6.64
C GLU A 297 6.21 -0.08 -5.72
N GLY A 298 5.08 0.28 -5.09
CA GLY A 298 5.01 1.44 -4.19
C GLY A 298 5.71 1.24 -2.85
N LEU A 299 5.61 0.04 -2.27
CA LEU A 299 6.25 -0.36 -1.02
C LEU A 299 6.59 -1.86 -1.01
N GLY A 300 5.64 -2.73 -1.43
CA GLY A 300 5.81 -4.17 -1.36
C GLY A 300 5.39 -4.76 -0.02
N VAL A 301 4.13 -4.55 0.41
CA VAL A 301 3.60 -5.08 1.69
C VAL A 301 3.83 -6.58 1.85
N VAL A 302 3.78 -7.34 0.76
CA VAL A 302 4.06 -8.80 0.75
C VAL A 302 5.48 -9.15 1.25
N LEU A 303 6.44 -8.20 1.18
CA LEU A 303 7.76 -8.38 1.76
C LEU A 303 7.70 -8.35 3.30
N ILE A 304 6.85 -7.48 3.86
CA ILE A 304 6.62 -7.40 5.31
C ILE A 304 5.95 -8.68 5.79
N GLU A 305 4.94 -9.17 5.04
CA GLU A 305 4.28 -10.44 5.30
C GLU A 305 5.27 -11.62 5.29
N ALA A 306 6.21 -11.62 4.36
CA ALA A 306 7.26 -12.63 4.28
C ALA A 306 8.21 -12.60 5.49
N VAL A 307 8.61 -11.40 5.95
CA VAL A 307 9.46 -11.25 7.15
C VAL A 307 8.76 -11.79 8.40
N GLU A 308 7.45 -11.55 8.54
CA GLU A 308 6.67 -12.07 9.66
C GLU A 308 6.54 -13.59 9.65
N ASN A 309 6.78 -14.22 8.50
CA ASN A 309 6.83 -15.68 8.34
C ASN A 309 8.27 -16.21 8.25
N ASP A 310 9.26 -15.47 8.74
CA ASP A 310 10.66 -15.91 8.84
C ASP A 310 11.35 -16.18 7.50
N LEU A 311 10.88 -15.58 6.39
CA LEU A 311 11.47 -15.79 5.07
C LEU A 311 12.62 -14.81 4.79
N VAL A 312 13.67 -15.31 4.14
CA VAL A 312 14.69 -14.45 3.54
C VAL A 312 14.11 -13.70 2.36
N LEU A 313 14.44 -12.42 2.21
CA LEU A 313 13.94 -11.58 1.13
C LEU A 313 14.96 -11.50 -0.03
N VAL A 314 14.48 -11.74 -1.25
CA VAL A 314 15.17 -11.39 -2.50
C VAL A 314 14.27 -10.47 -3.30
N ALA A 315 14.70 -9.27 -3.63
CA ALA A 315 13.83 -8.33 -4.33
C ALA A 315 14.59 -7.41 -5.28
N SER A 316 13.89 -6.86 -6.27
CA SER A 316 14.49 -5.88 -7.18
C SER A 316 14.66 -4.52 -6.50
N ASN A 317 15.78 -3.84 -6.81
CA ASN A 317 16.08 -2.48 -6.33
C ASN A 317 15.27 -1.44 -7.13
N VAL A 318 13.95 -1.40 -6.92
CA VAL A 318 13.04 -0.44 -7.58
C VAL A 318 11.96 0.05 -6.65
N GLY A 319 11.44 1.24 -6.95
CA GLY A 319 10.30 1.80 -6.24
C GLY A 319 10.54 1.98 -4.74
N GLY A 320 9.58 1.56 -3.93
CA GLY A 320 9.65 1.57 -2.47
C GLY A 320 10.23 0.29 -1.84
N ILE A 321 10.64 -0.69 -2.64
CA ILE A 321 11.25 -1.94 -2.14
C ILE A 321 12.48 -1.69 -1.26
N PRO A 322 13.39 -0.74 -1.59
CA PRO A 322 14.56 -0.45 -0.74
C PRO A 322 14.23 0.10 0.66
N ASP A 323 13.00 0.53 0.90
CA ASP A 323 12.57 0.91 2.24
C ASP A 323 12.39 -0.31 3.17
N VAL A 324 12.05 -1.47 2.60
CA VAL A 324 11.86 -2.73 3.33
C VAL A 324 13.10 -3.61 3.27
N VAL A 325 13.74 -3.69 2.10
CA VAL A 325 14.90 -4.54 1.86
C VAL A 325 16.18 -3.69 1.78
N ILE A 326 17.01 -3.78 2.80
CA ILE A 326 18.35 -3.18 2.86
C ILE A 326 19.34 -4.27 2.47
N HIS A 327 20.05 -4.06 1.34
CA HIS A 327 20.95 -5.06 0.77
C HIS A 327 21.98 -5.59 1.79
N ASN A 328 22.09 -6.92 1.91
CA ASN A 328 22.96 -7.64 2.84
C ASN A 328 22.69 -7.39 4.34
N GLN A 329 21.61 -6.68 4.69
CA GLN A 329 21.19 -6.46 6.08
C GLN A 329 19.82 -7.10 6.37
N THR A 330 18.81 -6.84 5.53
CA THR A 330 17.44 -7.36 5.70
C THR A 330 17.01 -8.28 4.54
N GLY A 331 17.87 -8.47 3.54
CA GLY A 331 17.61 -9.28 2.36
C GLY A 331 18.64 -8.99 1.27
N ILE A 332 18.40 -9.53 0.09
CA ILE A 332 19.24 -9.32 -1.09
C ILE A 332 18.48 -8.47 -2.10
N LEU A 333 19.04 -7.30 -2.46
CA LEU A 333 18.57 -6.50 -3.59
C LEU A 333 19.33 -6.89 -4.85
N VAL A 334 18.58 -7.11 -5.93
CA VAL A 334 19.09 -7.37 -7.28
C VAL A 334 18.65 -6.26 -8.23
N ASN A 335 19.33 -6.12 -9.35
CA ASN A 335 18.87 -5.22 -10.40
C ASN A 335 17.57 -5.72 -11.01
N GLN A 336 16.67 -4.80 -11.35
CA GLN A 336 15.47 -5.18 -12.10
C GLN A 336 15.83 -5.82 -13.44
N LYS A 337 15.00 -6.75 -13.91
CA LYS A 337 15.20 -7.42 -15.20
C LYS A 337 16.53 -8.20 -15.29
N SER A 338 17.03 -8.67 -14.16
CA SER A 338 18.27 -9.46 -14.07
C SER A 338 18.01 -10.90 -13.59
N PRO A 339 17.63 -11.83 -14.49
CA PRO A 339 17.45 -13.24 -14.13
C PRO A 339 18.69 -13.90 -13.56
N GLN A 340 19.88 -13.44 -14.00
CA GLN A 340 21.14 -14.00 -13.50
C GLN A 340 21.34 -13.65 -12.03
N GLU A 341 21.18 -12.37 -11.64
CA GLU A 341 21.34 -11.98 -10.23
C GLU A 341 20.31 -12.65 -9.31
N LEU A 342 19.08 -12.90 -9.80
CA LEU A 342 18.07 -13.68 -9.07
C LEU A 342 18.56 -15.11 -8.83
N ALA A 343 19.05 -15.79 -9.86
CA ALA A 343 19.54 -17.18 -9.75
C ALA A 343 20.77 -17.28 -8.85
N ASP A 344 21.69 -16.31 -8.93
CA ASP A 344 22.90 -16.22 -8.10
C ASP A 344 22.50 -16.00 -6.63
N ALA A 345 21.56 -15.11 -6.35
CA ALA A 345 21.06 -14.86 -5.00
C ALA A 345 20.44 -16.14 -4.38
N PHE A 346 19.57 -16.84 -5.12
CA PHE A 346 18.98 -18.09 -4.64
C PHE A 346 20.04 -19.18 -4.40
N THR A 347 21.02 -19.30 -5.31
CA THR A 347 22.10 -20.27 -5.18
C THR A 347 22.99 -19.98 -3.97
N THR A 348 23.28 -18.70 -3.69
CA THR A 348 24.05 -18.26 -2.53
C THR A 348 23.31 -18.59 -1.24
N LEU A 349 22.03 -18.22 -1.15
CA LEU A 349 21.21 -18.45 0.05
C LEU A 349 21.02 -19.95 0.33
N ALA A 350 20.87 -20.77 -0.70
CA ALA A 350 20.73 -22.24 -0.53
C ALA A 350 22.00 -22.90 0.03
N LYS A 351 23.17 -22.25 -0.09
CA LYS A 351 24.46 -22.76 0.38
C LYS A 351 24.90 -22.19 1.72
N ASP A 352 24.28 -21.09 2.15
CA ASP A 352 24.71 -20.34 3.34
C ASP A 352 23.54 -20.10 4.32
N PRO A 353 23.23 -21.09 5.18
CA PRO A 353 22.22 -20.94 6.22
C PRO A 353 22.51 -19.83 7.24
N GLU A 354 23.78 -19.54 7.53
CA GLU A 354 24.16 -18.49 8.47
C GLU A 354 23.82 -17.11 7.90
N LEU A 355 24.06 -16.90 6.60
CA LEU A 355 23.62 -15.70 5.90
C LEU A 355 22.09 -15.58 5.96
N CYS A 356 21.35 -16.66 5.70
CA CYS A 356 19.88 -16.66 5.80
C CYS A 356 19.42 -16.21 7.18
N ASN A 357 19.97 -16.78 8.24
CA ASN A 357 19.64 -16.45 9.63
C ASN A 357 19.89 -14.96 9.94
N ARG A 358 21.05 -14.46 9.55
CA ARG A 358 21.42 -13.06 9.76
C ARG A 358 20.47 -12.11 9.02
N LEU A 359 20.11 -12.41 7.77
CA LEU A 359 19.20 -11.57 6.99
C LEU A 359 17.78 -11.57 7.54
N VAL A 360 17.26 -12.73 7.97
CA VAL A 360 15.94 -12.83 8.61
C VAL A 360 15.90 -12.03 9.91
N GLN A 361 16.91 -12.16 10.76
CA GLN A 361 16.97 -11.41 12.02
C GLN A 361 17.02 -9.89 11.76
N GLY A 362 17.87 -9.43 10.85
CA GLY A 362 17.94 -8.01 10.47
C GLY A 362 16.63 -7.50 9.88
N ALA A 363 15.95 -8.32 9.06
CA ALA A 363 14.64 -7.98 8.50
C ALA A 363 13.56 -7.84 9.58
N LYS A 364 13.51 -8.75 10.55
CA LYS A 364 12.58 -8.69 11.70
C LYS A 364 12.77 -7.41 12.52
N GLU A 365 13.99 -7.10 12.89
CA GLU A 365 14.31 -5.89 13.64
C GLU A 365 13.91 -4.62 12.89
N HIS A 366 14.21 -4.60 11.58
CA HIS A 366 13.86 -3.48 10.71
C HIS A 366 12.33 -3.32 10.55
N VAL A 367 11.62 -4.41 10.31
CA VAL A 367 10.15 -4.43 10.18
C VAL A 367 9.47 -4.03 11.49
N GLN A 368 9.89 -4.60 12.61
CA GLN A 368 9.35 -4.26 13.92
C GLN A 368 9.51 -2.77 14.23
N LYS A 369 10.64 -2.19 13.91
CA LYS A 369 10.95 -0.77 14.17
C LYS A 369 10.21 0.19 13.27
N ASN A 370 10.01 -0.15 11.98
CA ASN A 370 9.57 0.82 10.97
C ASN A 370 8.21 0.51 10.36
N PHE A 371 7.74 -0.75 10.43
CA PHE A 371 6.55 -1.23 9.73
C PHE A 371 5.53 -1.91 10.67
N SER A 372 5.83 -2.03 11.97
CA SER A 372 4.80 -2.43 12.94
C SER A 372 3.72 -1.36 13.06
N TRP A 373 2.47 -1.78 13.24
CA TRP A 373 1.37 -0.83 13.38
C TRP A 373 1.57 0.13 14.56
N ASP A 374 2.17 -0.33 15.66
CA ASP A 374 2.47 0.53 16.80
C ASP A 374 3.45 1.64 16.41
N ALA A 375 4.57 1.32 15.74
CA ALA A 375 5.55 2.31 15.30
C ALA A 375 4.95 3.32 14.31
N ILE A 376 4.16 2.84 13.34
CA ILE A 376 3.49 3.68 12.34
C ILE A 376 2.51 4.64 13.02
N ILE A 377 1.66 4.15 13.90
CA ILE A 377 0.62 4.95 14.56
C ILE A 377 1.21 5.93 15.57
N GLU A 378 2.22 5.54 16.33
CA GLU A 378 2.93 6.45 17.24
C GLU A 378 3.57 7.61 16.49
N LYS A 379 4.19 7.35 15.34
CA LYS A 379 4.73 8.39 14.47
C LYS A 379 3.63 9.33 13.96
N GLN A 380 2.50 8.79 13.49
CA GLN A 380 1.36 9.60 13.03
C GLN A 380 0.81 10.47 14.16
N LEU A 381 0.59 9.91 15.34
CA LEU A 381 0.08 10.64 16.51
C LEU A 381 1.03 11.74 16.97
N THR A 382 2.34 11.50 16.94
CA THR A 382 3.37 12.49 17.25
C THR A 382 3.26 13.70 16.31
N ILE A 383 3.04 13.46 15.01
CA ILE A 383 2.90 14.53 14.02
C ILE A 383 1.59 15.29 14.23
N TYR A 384 0.48 14.58 14.49
CA TYR A 384 -0.80 15.23 14.80
C TYR A 384 -0.70 16.15 16.03
N GLN A 385 -0.04 15.68 17.09
CA GLN A 385 0.18 16.47 18.30
C GLN A 385 1.05 17.72 18.02
N LYS A 386 2.09 17.60 17.18
CA LYS A 386 2.91 18.76 16.76
C LYS A 386 2.08 19.80 16.00
N ILE A 387 1.22 19.35 15.09
CA ILE A 387 0.32 20.23 14.33
C ILE A 387 -0.61 20.99 15.27
N LEU A 388 -1.27 20.28 16.19
CA LEU A 388 -2.22 20.88 17.12
C LEU A 388 -1.55 21.82 18.11
N LYS A 389 -0.34 21.52 18.59
CA LYS A 389 0.44 22.43 19.44
C LYS A 389 0.79 23.72 18.71
N ARG A 390 1.28 23.65 17.46
CA ARG A 390 1.60 24.85 16.66
C ARG A 390 0.38 25.74 16.47
N LYS A 391 -0.79 25.12 16.22
CA LYS A 391 -2.02 25.86 16.02
C LYS A 391 -2.52 26.57 17.28
N ASN A 392 -2.32 25.97 18.44
CA ASN A 392 -2.75 26.51 19.73
C ASN A 392 -1.69 27.43 20.40
N SER A 393 -0.52 27.63 19.76
CA SER A 393 0.49 28.57 20.24
C SER A 393 0.05 30.02 20.00
N PRO A 394 0.25 30.93 20.97
CA PRO A 394 -0.23 32.32 20.89
C PRO A 394 0.33 33.13 19.72
N GLU A 395 1.47 32.71 19.16
CA GLU A 395 2.14 33.43 18.04
C GLU A 395 1.37 33.42 16.71
N ASN A 396 0.33 32.55 16.56
CA ASN A 396 -0.50 32.49 15.35
C ASN A 396 -1.87 33.16 15.50
N SER A 397 -2.12 33.95 16.55
CA SER A 397 -3.39 34.65 16.79
C SER A 397 -3.37 36.11 16.31
N GLU A 398 -2.28 36.57 15.69
CA GLU A 398 -2.11 37.98 15.25
C GLU A 398 -1.94 38.17 13.72
N GLU A 399 -2.33 37.18 12.87
CA GLU A 399 -2.42 37.39 11.42
C GLU A 399 -3.85 37.29 10.88
#